data_df4c7e94694bbf351c155866070a2da3
#
_entry.id   df4c7e94694bbf351c155866070a2da3
#
_cell.length_a   1.000
_cell.length_b   1.000
_cell.length_c   1.000
_cell.angle_alpha   90.00
_cell.angle_beta   90.00
_cell.angle_gamma   90.00
#
_symmetry.space_group_name_H-M   'P 1'
#
loop_
_entity.id
_entity.type
_entity.pdbx_description
1 polymer ?
#
loop_
_entity_poly.entity_id
_entity_poly.type
_entity_poly.pdbx_seq_one_letter_code
_entity_poly.pdbx_strand_id
1 'polypeptide(L)'
;RRYITEALKDSDGLLYILLKEAQVIGVCTVDLSGNNNYLYGLAVAEAYRGQGYGSYLAKSVVNQLIAQNDKFFQIAVEDSNVVAKRLYQKIGFVKQTQAVYLNRKE
;
A
#
# COMPACT_ATOMS: atom_id res chain seq x y z
N ARG A 1 1.93 -17.57 7.82
CA ARG A 1 2.07 -17.53 6.42
C ARG A 1 2.53 -16.20 5.87
N ARG A 2 3.53 -16.23 5.08
CA ARG A 2 4.18 -15.01 4.76
C ARG A 2 4.40 -14.87 3.27
N TYR A 3 3.88 -13.82 2.68
CA TYR A 3 3.92 -13.66 1.24
C TYR A 3 4.69 -12.46 0.77
N ILE A 4 4.96 -11.52 1.66
CA ILE A 4 5.48 -10.23 1.27
C ILE A 4 6.99 -10.21 1.18
N THR A 5 7.51 -9.57 0.15
CA THR A 5 8.92 -9.38 -0.03
C THR A 5 9.17 -7.97 -0.53
N GLU A 6 10.18 -7.33 0.04
CA GLU A 6 10.65 -6.08 -0.47
C GLU A 6 11.61 -6.36 -1.61
N ALA A 7 11.27 -5.92 -2.81
CA ALA A 7 12.00 -6.33 -3.98
C ALA A 7 13.08 -5.35 -4.42
N LEU A 8 12.73 -4.09 -4.53
CA LEU A 8 13.64 -3.10 -5.10
C LEU A 8 13.65 -1.87 -4.24
N LYS A 9 14.83 -1.28 -4.09
CA LYS A 9 14.97 -0.03 -3.42
C LYS A 9 15.65 0.95 -4.35
N ASP A 10 14.97 2.02 -4.65
CA ASP A 10 15.52 3.13 -5.38
C ASP A 10 15.95 4.18 -4.39
N SER A 11 16.58 5.27 -4.86
CA SER A 11 17.08 6.29 -3.94
C SER A 11 15.95 6.83 -3.05
N ASP A 12 14.77 7.04 -3.60
CA ASP A 12 13.67 7.64 -2.87
C ASP A 12 12.44 6.78 -2.79
N GLY A 13 12.53 5.51 -3.14
CA GLY A 13 11.34 4.70 -3.18
C GLY A 13 11.58 3.24 -2.94
N LEU A 14 10.50 2.54 -2.67
CA LEU A 14 10.49 1.09 -2.46
C LEU A 14 9.41 0.47 -3.32
N LEU A 15 9.72 -0.68 -3.87
CA LEU A 15 8.71 -1.50 -4.54
C LEU A 15 8.52 -2.76 -3.72
N TYR A 16 7.32 -2.93 -3.20
CA TYR A 16 6.96 -4.15 -2.49
C TYR A 16 6.25 -5.10 -3.41
N ILE A 17 6.59 -6.36 -3.33
CA ILE A 17 5.88 -7.37 -4.10
C ILE A 17 5.29 -8.40 -3.15
N LEU A 18 4.18 -8.95 -3.58
CA LEU A 18 3.50 -10.03 -2.86
C LEU A 18 3.70 -11.29 -3.66
N LEU A 19 4.32 -12.27 -3.04
CA LEU A 19 4.64 -13.52 -3.71
C LEU A 19 3.75 -14.64 -3.18
N LYS A 20 3.30 -15.49 -4.08
CA LYS A 20 2.59 -16.70 -3.73
C LYS A 20 3.14 -17.79 -4.62
N GLU A 21 3.77 -18.80 -4.01
CA GLU A 21 4.34 -19.93 -4.75
C GLU A 21 5.26 -19.45 -5.86
N ALA A 22 6.17 -18.52 -5.50
CA ALA A 22 7.18 -17.99 -6.40
C ALA A 22 6.62 -17.15 -7.54
N GLN A 23 5.38 -16.73 -7.43
CA GLN A 23 4.72 -15.93 -8.43
C GLN A 23 4.37 -14.58 -7.85
N VAL A 24 4.64 -13.51 -8.58
CA VAL A 24 4.26 -12.17 -8.15
C VAL A 24 2.77 -11.99 -8.42
N ILE A 25 2.00 -11.81 -7.35
CA ILE A 25 0.56 -11.62 -7.50
C ILE A 25 0.10 -10.24 -7.07
N GLY A 26 0.98 -9.44 -6.51
CA GLY A 26 0.61 -8.08 -6.14
C GLY A 26 1.83 -7.20 -6.03
N VAL A 27 1.61 -5.90 -6.19
CA VAL A 27 2.68 -4.90 -6.07
C VAL A 27 2.14 -3.67 -5.37
N CYS A 28 3.04 -2.94 -4.73
CA CYS A 28 2.73 -1.65 -4.14
C CYS A 28 4.01 -0.82 -4.12
N THR A 29 3.91 0.41 -4.59
CA THR A 29 5.07 1.30 -4.62
C THR A 29 4.94 2.35 -3.54
N VAL A 30 6.07 2.72 -2.95
CA VAL A 30 6.11 3.75 -1.92
C VAL A 30 7.15 4.79 -2.32
N ASP A 31 6.73 6.05 -2.32
CA ASP A 31 7.64 7.18 -2.54
C ASP A 31 8.01 7.73 -1.17
N LEU A 32 9.28 7.72 -0.87
CA LEU A 32 9.81 8.14 0.43
C LEU A 32 10.40 9.54 0.40
N SER A 33 10.38 10.21 -0.74
CA SER A 33 11.09 11.47 -0.91
C SER A 33 10.41 12.65 -0.23
N GLY A 34 9.12 12.56 0.03
CA GLY A 34 8.37 13.66 0.62
C GLY A 34 8.26 13.56 2.13
N ASN A 35 7.37 14.37 2.69
CA ASN A 35 7.15 14.37 4.12
C ASN A 35 6.31 13.21 4.61
N ASN A 36 5.63 12.56 3.71
CA ASN A 36 4.79 11.40 4.04
C ASN A 36 5.30 10.17 3.30
N ASN A 37 4.96 9.00 3.83
CA ASN A 37 5.11 7.77 3.07
C ASN A 37 3.96 7.72 2.07
N TYR A 38 4.25 7.89 0.81
CA TYR A 38 3.21 7.99 -0.20
C TYR A 38 3.11 6.67 -0.96
N LEU A 39 1.99 5.98 -0.74
CA LEU A 39 1.73 4.70 -1.38
C LEU A 39 0.97 4.90 -2.68
N TYR A 40 1.39 4.21 -3.73
CA TYR A 40 0.69 4.27 -4.99
C TYR A 40 0.93 2.99 -5.77
N GLY A 41 0.14 2.78 -6.80
CA GLY A 41 0.33 1.64 -7.67
C GLY A 41 0.01 0.30 -7.04
N LEU A 42 -0.85 0.29 -6.02
CA LEU A 42 -1.28 -0.98 -5.43
C LEU A 42 -2.12 -1.74 -6.44
N ALA A 43 -1.69 -2.93 -6.76
CA ALA A 43 -2.39 -3.75 -7.73
C ALA A 43 -2.24 -5.23 -7.39
N VAL A 44 -3.29 -5.98 -7.65
CA VAL A 44 -3.31 -7.43 -7.44
C VAL A 44 -3.68 -8.08 -8.77
N ALA A 45 -3.00 -9.15 -9.11
CA ALA A 45 -3.28 -9.87 -10.34
C ALA A 45 -4.74 -10.29 -10.39
N GLU A 46 -5.32 -10.24 -11.58
CA GLU A 46 -6.76 -10.43 -11.74
C GLU A 46 -7.25 -11.74 -11.13
N ALA A 47 -6.49 -12.80 -11.31
CA ALA A 47 -6.90 -14.11 -10.81
C ALA A 47 -6.95 -14.19 -9.29
N TYR A 48 -6.35 -13.22 -8.61
CA TYR A 48 -6.27 -13.23 -7.14
C TYR A 48 -7.07 -12.12 -6.48
N ARG A 49 -7.85 -11.38 -7.24
CA ARG A 49 -8.63 -10.29 -6.69
C ARG A 49 -9.82 -10.81 -5.89
N GLY A 50 -10.29 -9.98 -4.97
CA GLY A 50 -11.44 -10.33 -4.16
C GLY A 50 -11.17 -11.35 -3.08
N GLN A 51 -9.91 -11.61 -2.78
CA GLN A 51 -9.55 -12.62 -1.79
C GLN A 51 -8.78 -12.06 -0.62
N GLY A 52 -8.68 -10.73 -0.53
CA GLY A 52 -8.02 -10.10 0.61
C GLY A 52 -6.53 -9.83 0.42
N TYR A 53 -5.97 -10.16 -0.71
CA TYR A 53 -4.53 -9.97 -0.92
C TYR A 53 -4.14 -8.49 -0.97
N GLY A 54 -4.97 -7.66 -1.57
CA GLY A 54 -4.67 -6.23 -1.61
C GLY A 54 -4.61 -5.62 -0.23
N SER A 55 -5.57 -5.98 0.61
CA SER A 55 -5.59 -5.52 1.99
C SER A 55 -4.39 -6.02 2.77
N TYR A 56 -4.06 -7.28 2.58
CA TYR A 56 -2.90 -7.86 3.24
C TYR A 56 -1.61 -7.14 2.84
N LEU A 57 -1.44 -6.88 1.55
CA LEU A 57 -0.25 -6.21 1.05
C LEU A 57 -0.16 -4.79 1.62
N ALA A 58 -1.25 -4.04 1.55
CA ALA A 58 -1.24 -2.67 2.04
C ALA A 58 -0.93 -2.62 3.52
N LYS A 59 -1.55 -3.48 4.32
CA LYS A 59 -1.28 -3.51 5.75
C LYS A 59 0.16 -3.87 6.05
N SER A 60 0.71 -4.81 5.30
CA SER A 60 2.08 -5.23 5.54
C SER A 60 3.07 -4.12 5.20
N VAL A 61 2.81 -3.38 4.12
CA VAL A 61 3.65 -2.25 3.76
C VAL A 61 3.60 -1.19 4.84
N VAL A 62 2.41 -0.85 5.31
CA VAL A 62 2.26 0.14 6.37
C VAL A 62 3.00 -0.30 7.62
N ASN A 63 2.84 -1.55 8.02
CA ASN A 63 3.49 -2.04 9.23
C ASN A 63 5.00 -2.00 9.12
N GLN A 64 5.53 -2.34 7.96
CA GLN A 64 6.99 -2.29 7.78
C GLN A 64 7.50 -0.87 7.85
N LEU A 65 6.77 0.07 7.28
CA LEU A 65 7.21 1.46 7.28
C LEU A 65 7.07 2.10 8.65
N ILE A 66 6.07 1.71 9.43
CA ILE A 66 5.96 2.18 10.80
C ILE A 66 7.23 1.86 11.58
N ALA A 67 7.81 0.71 11.34
CA ALA A 67 9.03 0.32 12.02
C ALA A 67 10.26 1.08 11.52
N GLN A 68 10.16 1.71 10.35
CA GLN A 68 11.32 2.34 9.74
C GLN A 68 11.37 3.86 9.94
N ASN A 69 10.21 4.51 10.02
CA ASN A 69 10.22 5.96 10.16
C ASN A 69 8.93 6.42 10.86
N ASP A 70 8.89 7.73 11.14
CA ASP A 70 7.77 8.33 11.87
C ASP A 70 6.82 9.10 10.98
N LYS A 71 6.93 8.96 9.68
CA LYS A 71 6.09 9.73 8.77
C LYS A 71 4.67 9.23 8.78
N PHE A 72 3.75 10.12 8.46
CA PHE A 72 2.37 9.73 8.17
C PHE A 72 2.33 9.03 6.82
N PHE A 73 1.20 8.39 6.55
CA PHE A 73 0.97 7.69 5.28
C PHE A 73 -0.03 8.47 4.45
N GLN A 74 0.20 8.50 3.17
CA GLN A 74 -0.66 9.20 2.23
C GLN A 74 -0.90 8.32 1.02
N ILE A 75 -2.12 8.33 0.53
CA ILE A 75 -2.46 7.67 -0.72
C ILE A 75 -3.30 8.61 -1.55
N ALA A 76 -3.29 8.40 -2.86
CA ALA A 76 -4.18 9.11 -3.77
C ALA A 76 -5.07 8.06 -4.43
N VAL A 77 -6.38 8.26 -4.35
CA VAL A 77 -7.35 7.30 -4.89
C VAL A 77 -8.41 8.09 -5.63
N GLU A 78 -8.68 7.68 -6.86
CA GLU A 78 -9.75 8.32 -7.62
C GLU A 78 -11.09 8.02 -6.96
N ASP A 79 -11.95 9.03 -6.94
CA ASP A 79 -13.24 8.89 -6.29
C ASP A 79 -14.07 7.74 -6.88
N SER A 80 -13.92 7.49 -8.15
CA SER A 80 -14.66 6.42 -8.79
C SER A 80 -14.17 5.03 -8.40
N ASN A 81 -12.99 4.93 -7.80
CA ASN A 81 -12.42 3.64 -7.43
C ASN A 81 -12.93 3.21 -6.06
N VAL A 82 -14.15 2.70 -6.04
CA VAL A 82 -14.84 2.36 -4.80
C VAL A 82 -14.12 1.23 -4.06
N VAL A 83 -13.59 0.29 -4.81
CA VAL A 83 -12.92 -0.87 -4.20
C VAL A 83 -11.68 -0.41 -3.43
N ALA A 84 -10.86 0.42 -4.05
CA ALA A 84 -9.66 0.93 -3.38
C ALA A 84 -10.02 1.79 -2.19
N LYS A 85 -11.04 2.64 -2.33
CA LYS A 85 -11.46 3.49 -1.21
C LYS A 85 -11.85 2.66 -0.01
N ARG A 86 -12.63 1.62 -0.24
CA ARG A 86 -13.04 0.75 0.87
C ARG A 86 -11.87 0.06 1.51
N LEU A 87 -10.95 -0.41 0.68
CA LEU A 87 -9.76 -1.10 1.19
C LEU A 87 -8.97 -0.19 2.10
N TYR A 88 -8.69 1.02 1.64
CA TYR A 88 -7.85 1.93 2.42
C TYR A 88 -8.56 2.42 3.67
N GLN A 89 -9.86 2.67 3.59
CA GLN A 89 -10.60 3.09 4.77
C GLN A 89 -10.63 1.98 5.82
N LYS A 90 -10.73 0.74 5.35
CA LYS A 90 -10.76 -0.39 6.26
C LYS A 90 -9.47 -0.52 7.06
N ILE A 91 -8.36 -0.16 6.48
CA ILE A 91 -7.08 -0.25 7.18
C ILE A 91 -6.68 1.05 7.86
N GLY A 92 -7.57 2.04 7.89
CA GLY A 92 -7.36 3.21 8.74
C GLY A 92 -7.09 4.52 8.06
N PHE A 93 -7.16 4.57 6.73
CA PHE A 93 -6.97 5.84 6.04
C PHE A 93 -8.24 6.67 6.12
N VAL A 94 -8.06 7.97 6.28
CA VAL A 94 -9.14 8.92 6.41
C VAL A 94 -9.07 9.90 5.25
N LYS A 95 -10.21 10.16 4.65
CA LYS A 95 -10.28 11.05 3.49
C LYS A 95 -9.95 12.47 3.90
N GLN A 96 -9.00 13.08 3.20
CA GLN A 96 -8.64 14.47 3.41
C GLN A 96 -9.25 15.37 2.35
N THR A 97 -9.12 14.96 1.09
CA THR A 97 -9.72 15.66 -0.02
C THR A 97 -10.35 14.61 -0.91
N GLN A 98 -10.80 15.03 -2.08
CA GLN A 98 -11.47 14.09 -2.96
C GLN A 98 -10.61 12.91 -3.37
N ALA A 99 -9.30 13.09 -3.47
CA ALA A 99 -8.43 12.06 -3.99
C ALA A 99 -7.30 11.69 -3.05
N VAL A 100 -7.23 12.29 -1.86
CA VAL A 100 -6.09 12.09 -0.96
C VAL A 100 -6.58 11.54 0.36
N TYR A 101 -5.93 10.47 0.81
CA TYR A 101 -6.23 9.86 2.09
C TYR A 101 -4.97 9.83 2.93
N LEU A 102 -5.11 10.13 4.20
CA LEU A 102 -4.01 10.09 5.15
C LEU A 102 -4.30 9.11 6.24
N ASN A 103 -3.26 8.43 6.67
CA ASN A 103 -3.34 7.58 7.83
C ASN A 103 -2.31 8.04 8.83
N ARG A 104 -2.78 8.28 10.04
CA ARG A 104 -1.90 8.67 11.08
C ARG A 104 -1.29 7.46 11.72
N LYS A 105 0.02 7.49 11.86
CA LYS A 105 0.72 6.38 12.46
C LYS A 105 0.41 6.34 13.96
N GLU A 106 0.25 5.15 14.45
CA GLU A 106 -0.01 4.97 15.88
C GLU A 106 1.18 4.44 16.63
#